data_527094f598d8ece66195674ef59d26bf
#
_entry.id   527094f598d8ece66195674ef59d26bf
#
_cell.length_a   1.000
_cell.length_b   1.000
_cell.length_c   1.000
_cell.angle_alpha   90.00
_cell.angle_beta   90.00
_cell.angle_gamma   90.00
#
_symmetry.space_group_name_H-M   'P 1'
#
loop_
_entity.id
_entity.type
_entity.pdbx_description
1 polymer ?
#
loop_
_entity_poly.entity_id
_entity_poly.type
_entity_poly.pdbx_seq_one_letter_code
_entity_poly.pdbx_strand_id
1 'polypeptide(L)'
;MKLLISFLMMFQVLYTNVEFYGKSYIVYDSLNQYVVEGRNIDYLQSVASISKIMTAILVIENSRLDKKVTVDETINKAYGSCVYIHIKDQITIQDLLYGLMLRSGNDCALMLAKSVGSSVDHFVEMMNKKAK
;
A
#
# COMPACT_ATOMS: atom_id res chain seq x y z
N MET A 1 39.20 -15.37 36.34
CA MET A 1 38.98 -13.96 36.00
C MET A 1 39.23 -13.64 34.52
N LYS A 2 40.31 -14.11 33.88
CA LYS A 2 40.58 -13.85 32.44
C LYS A 2 39.58 -14.49 31.46
N LEU A 3 39.06 -15.67 31.75
CA LEU A 3 38.03 -16.34 30.92
C LEU A 3 36.66 -15.65 30.95
N LEU A 4 36.29 -15.06 32.07
CA LEU A 4 35.01 -14.34 32.22
C LEU A 4 34.99 -13.03 31.40
N ILE A 5 36.14 -12.35 31.33
CA ILE A 5 36.31 -11.10 30.57
C ILE A 5 36.26 -11.40 29.06
N SER A 6 36.86 -12.55 28.61
CA SER A 6 36.79 -12.98 27.21
C SER A 6 35.35 -13.30 26.77
N PHE A 7 34.55 -13.90 27.66
CA PHE A 7 33.15 -14.24 27.36
C PHE A 7 32.26 -12.97 27.30
N LEU A 8 32.52 -11.97 28.14
CA LEU A 8 31.83 -10.70 28.11
C LEU A 8 32.14 -9.87 26.84
N MET A 9 33.38 -9.94 26.34
CA MET A 9 33.75 -9.27 25.07
C MET A 9 33.14 -9.93 23.85
N MET A 10 32.85 -11.24 23.88
CA MET A 10 32.25 -11.96 22.77
C MET A 10 30.75 -11.60 22.56
N PHE A 11 30.09 -11.10 23.60
CA PHE A 11 28.69 -10.64 23.51
C PHE A 11 28.51 -9.23 22.95
N GLN A 12 29.57 -8.44 22.81
CA GLN A 12 29.47 -7.07 22.28
C GLN A 12 29.53 -6.98 20.74
N VAL A 13 29.75 -8.08 20.04
CA VAL A 13 30.00 -8.06 18.57
C VAL A 13 28.72 -8.26 17.75
N LEU A 14 27.54 -8.42 18.35
CA LEU A 14 26.31 -8.72 17.61
C LEU A 14 25.33 -7.57 17.45
N TYR A 15 25.69 -6.35 17.81
CA TYR A 15 24.91 -5.19 17.44
C TYR A 15 25.40 -4.67 16.07
N THR A 16 24.98 -5.31 14.99
CA THR A 16 25.03 -4.66 13.68
C THR A 16 24.00 -3.55 13.69
N ASN A 17 24.45 -2.31 13.78
CA ASN A 17 23.59 -1.17 13.52
C ASN A 17 23.12 -1.26 12.07
N VAL A 18 21.90 -1.70 11.85
CA VAL A 18 21.28 -1.62 10.53
C VAL A 18 20.95 -0.14 10.30
N GLU A 19 21.74 0.51 9.45
CA GLU A 19 21.43 1.86 9.03
C GLU A 19 20.17 1.84 8.14
N PHE A 20 19.11 2.47 8.60
CA PHE A 20 17.86 2.62 7.86
C PHE A 20 17.79 4.02 7.26
N TYR A 21 17.79 4.10 5.92
CA TYR A 21 17.79 5.35 5.17
C TYR A 21 16.40 5.94 4.90
N GLY A 22 15.33 5.28 5.29
CA GLY A 22 13.96 5.78 5.18
C GLY A 22 13.71 7.02 6.05
N LYS A 23 12.93 7.98 5.54
CA LYS A 23 12.50 9.16 6.33
C LYS A 23 11.65 8.76 7.53
N SER A 24 10.81 7.75 7.34
CA SER A 24 9.96 7.15 8.37
C SER A 24 9.96 5.63 8.24
N TYR A 25 9.84 4.95 9.37
CA TYR A 25 9.62 3.51 9.41
C TYR A 25 8.88 3.14 10.69
N ILE A 26 8.24 1.98 10.67
CA ILE A 26 7.60 1.36 11.81
C ILE A 26 7.84 -0.15 11.77
N VAL A 27 8.21 -0.71 12.90
CA VAL A 27 8.22 -2.15 13.15
C VAL A 27 7.10 -2.45 14.14
N TYR A 28 6.09 -3.19 13.69
CA TYR A 28 4.88 -3.43 14.47
C TYR A 28 4.71 -4.93 14.73
N ASP A 29 4.55 -5.28 16.01
CA ASP A 29 4.16 -6.64 16.41
C ASP A 29 2.64 -6.76 16.30
N SER A 30 2.19 -7.45 15.25
CA SER A 30 0.76 -7.63 14.97
C SER A 30 0.07 -8.61 15.93
N LEU A 31 0.82 -9.50 16.59
CA LEU A 31 0.26 -10.45 17.55
C LEU A 31 -0.02 -9.78 18.89
N ASN A 32 0.93 -8.97 19.38
CA ASN A 32 0.81 -8.28 20.66
C ASN A 32 0.31 -6.83 20.53
N GLN A 33 0.09 -6.37 19.29
CA GLN A 33 -0.49 -5.05 18.95
C GLN A 33 0.29 -3.87 19.52
N TYR A 34 1.63 -3.89 19.41
CA TYR A 34 2.45 -2.75 19.83
C TYR A 34 3.55 -2.42 18.83
N VAL A 35 4.02 -1.17 18.87
CA VAL A 35 5.14 -0.71 18.06
C VAL A 35 6.44 -1.11 18.77
N VAL A 36 7.22 -1.97 18.10
CA VAL A 36 8.53 -2.41 18.61
C VAL A 36 9.56 -1.30 18.45
N GLU A 37 9.55 -0.66 17.29
CA GLU A 37 10.47 0.41 16.94
C GLU A 37 9.86 1.28 15.84
N GLY A 38 10.23 2.56 15.78
CA GLY A 38 9.79 3.44 14.72
C GLY A 38 10.48 4.79 14.71
N ARG A 39 10.47 5.43 13.55
CA ARG A 39 10.98 6.80 13.35
C ARG A 39 9.93 7.60 12.61
N ASN A 40 9.57 8.77 13.13
CA ASN A 40 8.61 9.69 12.50
C ASN A 40 7.29 9.00 12.13
N ILE A 41 6.77 8.12 12.99
CA ILE A 41 5.60 7.29 12.70
C ILE A 41 4.32 8.11 12.47
N ASP A 42 4.22 9.28 13.11
CA ASP A 42 3.08 10.20 12.98
C ASP A 42 3.36 11.36 12.02
N TYR A 43 4.49 11.34 11.31
CA TYR A 43 4.84 12.41 10.40
C TYR A 43 4.05 12.31 9.08
N LEU A 44 3.29 13.36 8.78
CA LEU A 44 2.52 13.45 7.53
C LEU A 44 3.44 13.63 6.35
N GLN A 45 3.43 12.66 5.43
CA GLN A 45 4.21 12.72 4.19
C GLN A 45 3.48 12.02 3.04
N SER A 46 3.86 12.39 1.82
CA SER A 46 3.36 11.68 0.64
C SER A 46 3.93 10.27 0.61
N VAL A 47 3.04 9.29 0.55
CA VAL A 47 3.40 7.85 0.50
C VAL A 47 3.37 7.27 -0.91
N ALA A 48 3.15 8.11 -1.92
CA ALA A 48 3.12 7.72 -3.33
C ALA A 48 2.25 6.45 -3.54
N SER A 49 2.74 5.46 -4.29
CA SER A 49 1.99 4.24 -4.62
C SER A 49 1.68 3.30 -3.46
N ILE A 50 2.21 3.55 -2.26
CA ILE A 50 1.80 2.79 -1.06
C ILE A 50 0.30 2.98 -0.78
N SER A 51 -0.28 4.12 -1.14
CA SER A 51 -1.73 4.38 -1.05
C SER A 51 -2.59 3.34 -1.81
N LYS A 52 -2.04 2.66 -2.81
CA LYS A 52 -2.74 1.61 -3.57
C LYS A 52 -3.05 0.36 -2.75
N ILE A 53 -2.34 0.15 -1.65
CA ILE A 53 -2.67 -0.91 -0.68
C ILE A 53 -4.06 -0.65 -0.08
N MET A 54 -4.35 0.59 0.32
CA MET A 54 -5.68 0.98 0.83
C MET A 54 -6.74 0.82 -0.27
N THR A 55 -6.44 1.20 -1.50
CA THR A 55 -7.33 0.99 -2.65
C THR A 55 -7.66 -0.49 -2.80
N ALA A 56 -6.66 -1.37 -2.79
CA ALA A 56 -6.86 -2.81 -2.94
C ALA A 56 -7.72 -3.40 -1.80
N ILE A 57 -7.46 -3.02 -0.55
CA ILE A 57 -8.23 -3.47 0.62
C ILE A 57 -9.70 -3.10 0.45
N LEU A 58 -10.01 -1.84 0.16
CA LEU A 58 -11.40 -1.39 0.00
C LEU A 58 -12.11 -2.09 -1.17
N VAL A 59 -11.41 -2.32 -2.27
CA VAL A 59 -11.99 -3.01 -3.43
C VAL A 59 -12.32 -4.46 -3.08
N ILE A 60 -11.42 -5.18 -2.41
CA ILE A 60 -11.62 -6.58 -2.00
C ILE A 60 -12.77 -6.71 -1.01
N GLU A 61 -12.89 -5.76 -0.08
CA GLU A 61 -13.96 -5.76 0.93
C GLU A 61 -15.34 -5.40 0.37
N ASN A 62 -15.40 -4.61 -0.71
CA ASN A 62 -16.66 -4.01 -1.18
C ASN A 62 -17.08 -4.43 -2.59
N SER A 63 -16.36 -5.34 -3.24
CA SER A 63 -16.70 -5.79 -4.59
C SER A 63 -16.43 -7.27 -4.81
N ARG A 64 -17.19 -7.87 -5.71
CA ARG A 64 -16.89 -9.21 -6.22
C ARG A 64 -15.76 -9.14 -7.24
N LEU A 65 -14.78 -10.03 -7.12
CA LEU A 65 -13.58 -10.01 -7.96
C LEU A 65 -13.87 -10.38 -9.43
N ASP A 66 -14.90 -11.20 -9.67
CA ASP A 66 -15.34 -11.63 -11.00
C ASP A 66 -16.25 -10.60 -11.72
N LYS A 67 -16.66 -9.53 -11.01
CA LYS A 67 -17.44 -8.45 -11.61
C LYS A 67 -16.66 -7.78 -12.73
N LYS A 68 -17.28 -7.67 -13.92
CA LYS A 68 -16.72 -6.90 -15.03
C LYS A 68 -17.06 -5.42 -14.92
N VAL A 69 -16.09 -4.60 -15.24
CA VAL A 69 -16.18 -3.15 -15.30
C VAL A 69 -15.91 -2.74 -16.75
N THR A 70 -16.77 -1.88 -17.29
CA THR A 70 -16.50 -1.24 -18.57
C THR A 70 -15.64 -0.01 -18.34
N VAL A 71 -14.49 0.03 -18.99
CA VAL A 71 -13.56 1.15 -18.90
C VAL A 71 -14.18 2.37 -19.59
N ASP A 72 -14.15 3.49 -18.92
CA ASP A 72 -14.68 4.77 -19.42
C ASP A 72 -13.65 5.90 -19.37
N GLU A 73 -14.08 7.10 -19.66
CA GLU A 73 -13.24 8.30 -19.77
C GLU A 73 -12.55 8.70 -18.43
N THR A 74 -12.89 8.07 -17.31
CA THR A 74 -12.24 8.32 -16.02
C THR A 74 -10.73 8.08 -16.11
N ILE A 75 -10.29 7.12 -16.94
CA ILE A 75 -8.87 6.82 -17.17
C ILE A 75 -8.08 7.98 -17.78
N ASN A 76 -8.72 8.91 -18.47
CA ASN A 76 -8.05 10.08 -19.07
C ASN A 76 -7.41 11.00 -18.02
N LYS A 77 -7.81 10.85 -16.74
CA LYS A 77 -7.20 11.55 -15.60
C LYS A 77 -5.95 10.84 -15.05
N ALA A 78 -5.66 9.64 -15.53
CA ALA A 78 -4.48 8.90 -15.10
C ALA A 78 -3.20 9.51 -15.68
N TYR A 79 -2.19 9.65 -14.85
CA TYR A 79 -0.85 10.06 -15.25
C TYR A 79 0.21 9.21 -14.54
N GLY A 80 1.42 9.16 -15.07
CA GLY A 80 2.51 8.33 -14.53
C GLY A 80 2.34 6.85 -14.92
N SER A 81 2.53 5.94 -13.96
CA SER A 81 2.48 4.50 -14.24
C SER A 81 1.07 4.05 -14.60
N CYS A 82 0.89 3.48 -15.79
CA CYS A 82 -0.38 2.94 -16.29
C CYS A 82 -0.17 1.56 -16.89
N VAL A 83 -1.26 0.79 -16.96
CA VAL A 83 -1.35 -0.49 -17.70
C VAL A 83 -1.78 -0.24 -19.15
N TYR A 84 -2.30 0.98 -19.40
CA TYR A 84 -2.80 1.42 -20.72
C TYR A 84 -4.04 0.65 -21.17
N ILE A 85 -5.00 0.48 -20.26
CA ILE A 85 -6.33 -0.04 -20.58
C ILE A 85 -7.08 0.96 -21.48
N HIS A 86 -7.98 0.46 -22.36
CA HIS A 86 -8.67 1.29 -23.34
C HIS A 86 -10.15 1.48 -22.98
N ILE A 87 -10.69 2.64 -23.35
CA ILE A 87 -12.13 2.92 -23.22
C ILE A 87 -12.93 1.85 -23.95
N LYS A 88 -14.00 1.36 -23.31
CA LYS A 88 -14.88 0.25 -23.72
C LYS A 88 -14.31 -1.16 -23.45
N ASP A 89 -13.07 -1.31 -23.01
CA ASP A 89 -12.60 -2.61 -22.53
C ASP A 89 -13.51 -3.10 -21.37
N GLN A 90 -13.73 -4.43 -21.34
CA GLN A 90 -14.43 -5.09 -20.25
C GLN A 90 -13.45 -5.92 -19.44
N ILE A 91 -13.09 -5.41 -18.26
CA ILE A 91 -12.05 -5.97 -17.42
C ILE A 91 -12.65 -6.38 -16.08
N THR A 92 -12.21 -7.50 -15.53
CA THR A 92 -12.67 -7.92 -14.19
C THR A 92 -12.03 -7.05 -13.10
N ILE A 93 -12.70 -6.95 -11.95
CA ILE A 93 -12.11 -6.30 -10.76
C ILE A 93 -10.79 -6.97 -10.40
N GLN A 94 -10.69 -8.29 -10.53
CA GLN A 94 -9.46 -9.04 -10.28
C GLN A 94 -8.31 -8.61 -11.18
N ASP A 95 -8.56 -8.49 -12.49
CA ASP A 95 -7.51 -8.09 -13.45
C ASP A 95 -7.09 -6.63 -13.22
N LEU A 96 -8.03 -5.75 -12.88
CA LEU A 96 -7.72 -4.37 -12.49
C LEU A 96 -6.87 -4.32 -11.22
N LEU A 97 -7.13 -5.20 -10.22
CA LEU A 97 -6.30 -5.33 -9.02
C LEU A 97 -4.89 -5.82 -9.35
N TYR A 98 -4.74 -6.77 -10.27
CA TYR A 98 -3.42 -7.17 -10.76
C TYR A 98 -2.69 -6.01 -11.43
N GLY A 99 -3.36 -5.25 -12.30
CA GLY A 99 -2.80 -4.05 -12.91
C GLY A 99 -2.40 -2.99 -11.88
N LEU A 100 -3.23 -2.79 -10.85
CA LEU A 100 -2.96 -1.90 -9.73
C LEU A 100 -1.70 -2.32 -8.96
N MET A 101 -1.62 -3.56 -8.51
CA MET A 101 -0.60 -4.01 -7.56
C MET A 101 0.72 -4.40 -8.24
N LEU A 102 0.69 -5.04 -9.42
CA LEU A 102 1.89 -5.52 -10.11
C LEU A 102 2.54 -4.46 -10.99
N ARG A 103 1.76 -3.54 -11.54
CA ARG A 103 2.24 -2.48 -12.46
C ARG A 103 2.08 -1.08 -11.88
N SER A 104 1.49 -0.97 -10.70
CA SER A 104 1.18 0.32 -10.10
C SER A 104 0.30 1.21 -11.00
N GLY A 105 -0.63 0.60 -11.77
CA GLY A 105 -1.45 1.26 -12.78
C GLY A 105 -2.39 2.31 -12.17
N ASN A 106 -2.22 3.59 -12.53
CA ASN A 106 -3.09 4.67 -12.09
C ASN A 106 -4.43 4.64 -12.79
N ASP A 107 -4.50 4.20 -14.04
CA ASP A 107 -5.71 3.93 -14.79
C ASP A 107 -6.56 2.84 -14.11
N CYS A 108 -5.95 1.74 -13.69
CA CYS A 108 -6.60 0.70 -12.90
C CYS A 108 -7.11 1.26 -11.55
N ALA A 109 -6.33 2.09 -10.86
CA ALA A 109 -6.73 2.71 -9.60
C ALA A 109 -8.01 3.55 -9.75
N LEU A 110 -8.08 4.38 -10.79
CA LEU A 110 -9.25 5.23 -11.05
C LEU A 110 -10.50 4.40 -11.39
N MET A 111 -10.35 3.35 -12.21
CA MET A 111 -11.48 2.48 -12.55
C MET A 111 -11.99 1.69 -11.35
N LEU A 112 -11.09 1.17 -10.52
CA LEU A 112 -11.43 0.49 -9.27
C LEU A 112 -12.17 1.43 -8.31
N ALA A 113 -11.62 2.63 -8.09
CA ALA A 113 -12.22 3.63 -7.24
C ALA A 113 -13.65 3.99 -7.69
N LYS A 114 -13.83 4.25 -8.98
CA LYS A 114 -15.16 4.55 -9.54
C LYS A 114 -16.12 3.37 -9.43
N SER A 115 -15.65 2.14 -9.69
CA SER A 115 -16.52 0.95 -9.71
C SER A 115 -17.06 0.58 -8.33
N VAL A 116 -16.34 0.93 -7.26
CA VAL A 116 -16.69 0.64 -5.87
C VAL A 116 -17.36 1.85 -5.19
N GLY A 117 -16.77 3.03 -5.37
CA GLY A 117 -17.27 4.26 -4.74
C GLY A 117 -18.35 4.98 -5.53
N SER A 118 -18.72 4.52 -6.75
CA SER A 118 -19.59 5.23 -7.71
C SER A 118 -18.96 6.53 -8.25
N SER A 119 -18.04 7.15 -7.52
CA SER A 119 -17.15 8.22 -7.95
C SER A 119 -15.78 8.09 -7.28
N VAL A 120 -14.78 8.73 -7.86
CA VAL A 120 -13.42 8.76 -7.26
C VAL A 120 -13.47 9.52 -5.92
N ASP A 121 -14.19 10.62 -5.85
CA ASP A 121 -14.28 11.46 -4.64
C ASP A 121 -14.90 10.69 -3.47
N HIS A 122 -16.02 10.01 -3.71
CA HIS A 122 -16.64 9.18 -2.68
C HIS A 122 -15.73 8.00 -2.26
N PHE A 123 -14.96 7.43 -3.20
CA PHE A 123 -13.99 6.39 -2.85
C PHE A 123 -12.88 6.94 -1.92
N VAL A 124 -12.43 8.18 -2.14
CA VAL A 124 -11.47 8.85 -1.24
C VAL A 124 -12.08 9.07 0.16
N GLU A 125 -13.37 9.39 0.26
CA GLU A 125 -14.05 9.43 1.55
C GLU A 125 -14.06 8.07 2.25
N MET A 126 -14.28 6.98 1.49
CA MET A 126 -14.21 5.61 2.02
C MET A 126 -12.79 5.30 2.52
N MET A 127 -11.74 5.70 1.78
CA MET A 127 -10.35 5.54 2.22
C MET A 127 -10.09 6.26 3.55
N ASN A 128 -10.51 7.50 3.67
CA ASN A 128 -10.37 8.29 4.89
C ASN A 128 -11.15 7.71 6.07
N LYS A 129 -12.32 7.12 5.82
CA LYS A 129 -13.10 6.43 6.84
C LYS A 129 -12.43 5.13 7.30
N LYS A 130 -11.83 4.40 6.38
CA LYS A 130 -11.13 3.13 6.67
C LYS A 130 -9.85 3.35 7.45
N ALA A 131 -9.18 4.49 7.25
CA ALA A 131 -7.92 4.83 7.92
C ALA A 131 -8.09 5.26 9.39
N LYS A 132 -9.31 5.50 9.87
CA LYS A 132 -9.66 5.82 11.27
C LYS A 132 -9.93 4.56 12.08
#